data_c49f2faf6c58dc0e716380e6be7d4edd
#
_entry.id   c49f2faf6c58dc0e716380e6be7d4edd
#
_cell.length_a   1.000
_cell.length_b   1.000
_cell.length_c   1.000
_cell.angle_alpha   90.00
_cell.angle_beta   90.00
_cell.angle_gamma   90.00
#
_symmetry.space_group_name_H-M   'P 1'
#
loop_
_entity.id
_entity.type
_entity.pdbx_description
1 polymer ?
#
loop_
_entity_poly.entity_id
_entity_poly.type
_entity_poly.pdbx_seq_one_letter_code
_entity_poly.pdbx_strand_id
1 'polypeptide(L)'
;MTRNRCPEPSCSFFNQVLPHNAKICPMCGTSLAQAVQPPTTVVSTPYHTQTFTPSSQHLSTINSQEHPQLKLLHQSKKSFVLYKESGVIGRQSIGNSIRPDIDLTGLPNAGIISRTHAHLYWDVAQKAYMIVDDSRNGSYLNNNLLFRGVPYPLSHSDKLQLGQDGLICLQVELMYTSV
;
A
#
# COMPACT_ATOMS: atom_id res chain seq x y z
N MET A 1 14.18 -15.42 20.98
CA MET A 1 13.29 -14.59 20.11
C MET A 1 13.69 -14.89 18.67
N THR A 2 12.91 -15.70 18.00
CA THR A 2 13.17 -16.12 16.62
C THR A 2 12.84 -14.95 15.68
N ARG A 3 13.85 -14.48 14.98
CA ARG A 3 13.72 -13.36 14.03
C ARG A 3 13.24 -13.95 12.69
N ASN A 4 12.12 -13.47 12.17
CA ASN A 4 11.67 -13.81 10.83
C ASN A 4 12.72 -13.36 9.82
N ARG A 5 13.28 -14.29 9.05
CA ARG A 5 14.26 -14.01 8.00
C ARG A 5 13.86 -14.74 6.73
N CYS A 6 14.14 -14.16 5.58
CA CYS A 6 13.92 -14.85 4.33
C CYS A 6 14.91 -16.01 4.18
N PRO A 7 14.44 -17.25 3.99
CA PRO A 7 15.30 -18.42 3.85
C PRO A 7 15.81 -18.64 2.42
N GLU A 8 15.29 -17.91 1.43
CA GLU A 8 15.59 -18.11 0.01
C GLU A 8 16.91 -17.44 -0.38
N PRO A 9 17.97 -18.22 -0.72
CA PRO A 9 19.31 -17.66 -1.02
C PRO A 9 19.34 -16.73 -2.25
N SER A 10 18.45 -16.94 -3.22
CA SER A 10 18.37 -16.12 -4.43
C SER A 10 17.58 -14.83 -4.24
N CYS A 11 17.01 -14.63 -3.07
CA CYS A 11 16.20 -13.46 -2.73
C CYS A 11 17.06 -12.29 -2.28
N SER A 12 16.79 -11.09 -2.76
CA SER A 12 17.46 -9.86 -2.29
C SER A 12 17.29 -9.62 -0.78
N PHE A 13 16.30 -10.27 -0.14
CA PHE A 13 16.07 -10.24 1.30
C PHE A 13 16.60 -11.47 2.04
N PHE A 14 17.46 -12.24 1.39
CA PHE A 14 18.08 -13.39 2.04
C PHE A 14 18.69 -13.02 3.38
N ASN A 15 18.29 -13.75 4.42
CA ASN A 15 18.77 -13.55 5.79
C ASN A 15 18.52 -12.16 6.41
N GLN A 16 17.76 -11.27 5.77
CA GLN A 16 17.33 -10.00 6.36
C GLN A 16 16.21 -10.22 7.36
N VAL A 17 16.22 -9.41 8.43
CA VAL A 17 15.18 -9.44 9.46
C VAL A 17 13.91 -8.81 8.92
N LEU A 18 12.84 -9.58 8.87
CA LEU A 18 11.52 -9.16 8.42
C LEU A 18 10.61 -8.87 9.63
N PRO A 19 9.52 -8.12 9.44
CA PRO A 19 8.56 -7.85 10.51
C PRO A 19 8.05 -9.13 11.18
N HIS A 20 7.82 -9.08 12.49
CA HIS A 20 7.39 -10.26 13.26
C HIS A 20 6.07 -10.88 12.80
N ASN A 21 5.20 -10.09 12.17
CA ASN A 21 3.91 -10.52 11.64
C ASN A 21 3.97 -10.98 10.19
N ALA A 22 5.11 -10.85 9.51
CA ALA A 22 5.25 -11.30 8.12
C ALA A 22 5.20 -12.83 8.05
N LYS A 23 4.22 -13.36 7.33
CA LYS A 23 4.05 -14.80 7.09
C LYS A 23 4.76 -15.28 5.83
N ILE A 24 5.01 -14.38 4.90
CA ILE A 24 5.68 -14.62 3.63
C ILE A 24 6.73 -13.54 3.38
N CYS A 25 7.79 -13.88 2.65
CA CYS A 25 8.77 -12.90 2.20
C CYS A 25 8.14 -12.00 1.15
N PRO A 26 8.11 -10.67 1.35
CA PRO A 26 7.46 -9.76 0.41
C PRO A 26 8.20 -9.65 -0.94
N MET A 27 9.44 -10.12 -0.99
CA MET A 27 10.25 -10.04 -2.22
C MET A 27 10.14 -11.27 -3.11
N CYS A 28 10.15 -12.48 -2.53
CA CYS A 28 10.13 -13.74 -3.27
C CYS A 28 8.89 -14.60 -2.99
N GLY A 29 8.01 -14.19 -2.07
CA GLY A 29 6.80 -14.95 -1.72
C GLY A 29 7.05 -16.18 -0.85
N THR A 30 8.31 -16.48 -0.49
CA THR A 30 8.64 -17.67 0.32
C THR A 30 8.04 -17.53 1.72
N SER A 31 7.42 -18.62 2.22
CA SER A 31 6.86 -18.67 3.58
C SER A 31 7.95 -18.48 4.63
N LEU A 32 7.68 -17.61 5.60
CA LEU A 32 8.55 -17.34 6.75
C LEU A 32 8.13 -18.13 7.98
N ALA A 33 7.07 -18.94 7.89
CA ALA A 33 6.67 -19.85 8.94
C ALA A 33 7.79 -20.88 9.16
N GLN A 34 8.25 -20.98 10.41
CA GLN A 34 9.33 -21.86 10.82
C GLN A 34 9.10 -23.28 10.30
N ALA A 35 10.16 -23.83 9.74
CA ALA A 35 10.26 -25.24 9.40
C ALA A 35 10.10 -26.08 10.68
N VAL A 36 8.94 -26.69 10.85
CA VAL A 36 8.76 -27.88 11.68
C VAL A 36 7.99 -28.89 10.87
N GLN A 37 8.83 -29.78 10.30
CA GLN A 37 8.62 -31.18 9.96
C GLN A 37 7.69 -31.64 8.82
N PRO A 38 8.10 -32.76 8.22
CA PRO A 38 7.59 -33.26 6.95
C PRO A 38 6.47 -34.30 7.13
N PRO A 39 6.14 -35.04 6.09
CA PRO A 39 4.87 -34.92 5.39
C PRO A 39 3.91 -36.01 5.79
N THR A 40 2.63 -35.80 5.71
CA THR A 40 1.70 -36.90 5.57
C THR A 40 0.50 -36.52 4.70
N THR A 41 0.45 -37.15 3.55
CA THR A 41 -0.71 -37.70 2.87
C THR A 41 -1.82 -36.77 2.39
N VAL A 42 -1.87 -36.67 1.09
CA VAL A 42 -3.02 -36.27 0.25
C VAL A 42 -4.30 -36.96 0.69
N VAL A 43 -5.32 -36.18 1.05
CA VAL A 43 -6.70 -36.62 0.94
C VAL A 43 -7.44 -35.61 0.09
N SER A 44 -7.80 -36.05 -1.08
CA SER A 44 -8.68 -35.37 -2.01
C SER A 44 -10.09 -35.36 -1.43
N THR A 45 -10.67 -34.19 -1.25
CA THR A 45 -12.12 -34.06 -1.08
C THR A 45 -12.67 -33.03 -2.09
N PRO A 46 -13.84 -33.31 -2.67
CA PRO A 46 -14.30 -32.68 -3.90
C PRO A 46 -14.84 -31.27 -3.63
N TYR A 47 -14.55 -30.40 -4.59
CA TYR A 47 -15.05 -29.03 -4.63
C TYR A 47 -16.56 -28.99 -4.74
N HIS A 48 -17.24 -28.51 -3.73
CA HIS A 48 -18.63 -28.08 -3.84
C HIS A 48 -18.66 -26.70 -4.52
N THR A 49 -19.08 -26.70 -5.75
CA THR A 49 -19.41 -25.50 -6.52
C THR A 49 -20.68 -24.90 -5.90
N GLN A 50 -20.55 -23.89 -5.10
CA GLN A 50 -21.69 -23.04 -4.72
C GLN A 50 -21.77 -21.89 -5.73
N THR A 51 -22.74 -21.98 -6.58
CA THR A 51 -23.22 -20.92 -7.45
C THR A 51 -23.78 -19.79 -6.57
N PHE A 52 -23.06 -18.69 -6.46
CA PHE A 52 -23.61 -17.46 -5.91
C PHE A 52 -24.37 -16.74 -6.97
N THR A 53 -25.70 -16.76 -6.87
CA THR A 53 -26.59 -15.87 -7.60
C THR A 53 -26.38 -14.44 -7.07
N PRO A 54 -26.15 -13.43 -7.94
CA PRO A 54 -26.10 -12.05 -7.49
C PRO A 54 -27.53 -11.60 -7.17
N SER A 55 -27.87 -11.50 -5.89
CA SER A 55 -29.04 -10.75 -5.46
C SER A 55 -28.78 -9.26 -5.62
N SER A 56 -29.30 -8.73 -6.71
CA SER A 56 -29.52 -7.29 -6.84
C SER A 56 -30.57 -6.88 -5.80
N GLN A 57 -30.13 -6.12 -4.80
CA GLN A 57 -30.94 -5.10 -4.11
C GLN A 57 -30.19 -4.63 -2.88
N HIS A 58 -29.55 -3.50 -2.96
CA HIS A 58 -29.69 -2.39 -2.04
C HIS A 58 -28.91 -1.19 -2.62
N LEU A 59 -29.63 -0.33 -3.35
CA LEU A 59 -29.25 1.08 -3.41
C LEU A 59 -29.47 1.64 -2.00
N SER A 60 -28.52 1.44 -1.13
CA SER A 60 -28.41 2.24 0.07
C SER A 60 -27.68 3.51 -0.35
N THR A 61 -28.38 4.62 -0.26
CA THR A 61 -27.80 5.97 -0.22
C THR A 61 -26.70 5.94 0.83
N ILE A 62 -25.48 5.74 0.39
CA ILE A 62 -24.30 5.76 1.26
C ILE A 62 -24.13 7.23 1.63
N ASN A 63 -24.41 7.54 2.88
CA ASN A 63 -23.99 8.78 3.49
C ASN A 63 -22.48 8.91 3.31
N SER A 64 -22.09 9.72 2.34
CA SER A 64 -20.72 9.88 1.86
C SER A 64 -19.91 10.77 2.79
N GLN A 65 -19.70 10.40 4.07
CA GLN A 65 -18.80 11.16 4.96
C GLN A 65 -18.38 10.47 6.27
N GLU A 66 -18.15 9.17 6.28
CA GLU A 66 -17.62 8.52 7.50
C GLU A 66 -16.08 8.43 7.56
N HIS A 67 -15.36 8.92 6.54
CA HIS A 67 -13.89 8.92 6.54
C HIS A 67 -13.31 10.33 6.36
N PRO A 68 -12.17 10.63 6.98
CA PRO A 68 -11.50 11.91 6.78
C PRO A 68 -11.03 12.04 5.33
N GLN A 69 -10.90 13.26 4.86
CA GLN A 69 -10.26 13.54 3.59
C GLN A 69 -8.74 13.41 3.74
N LEU A 70 -8.09 12.65 2.84
CA LEU A 70 -6.64 12.52 2.83
C LEU A 70 -6.01 13.62 1.99
N LYS A 71 -5.11 14.38 2.59
CA LYS A 71 -4.31 15.40 1.95
C LYS A 71 -2.82 15.09 2.16
N LEU A 72 -2.05 15.27 1.11
CA LEU A 72 -0.59 15.15 1.13
C LEU A 72 0.02 16.52 0.89
N LEU A 73 0.84 17.00 1.82
CA LEU A 73 1.48 18.30 1.74
C LEU A 73 2.96 18.15 1.43
N HIS A 74 3.40 18.71 0.32
CA HIS A 74 4.82 18.77 -0.05
C HIS A 74 5.52 19.96 0.61
N GLN A 75 6.83 19.84 0.88
CA GLN A 75 7.64 20.91 1.46
C GLN A 75 7.61 22.24 0.68
N SER A 76 7.33 22.22 -0.64
CA SER A 76 7.11 23.42 -1.46
C SER A 76 5.73 24.05 -1.25
N LYS A 77 4.98 23.66 -0.23
CA LYS A 77 3.60 24.06 0.07
C LYS A 77 2.55 23.65 -0.98
N LYS A 78 2.92 22.84 -1.98
CA LYS A 78 1.93 22.20 -2.85
C LYS A 78 1.21 21.10 -2.07
N SER A 79 -0.12 21.07 -2.20
CA SER A 79 -0.96 20.07 -1.57
C SER A 79 -1.71 19.27 -2.61
N PHE A 80 -1.92 17.99 -2.31
CA PHE A 80 -2.64 17.04 -3.14
C PHE A 80 -3.72 16.39 -2.29
N VAL A 81 -4.94 16.38 -2.78
CA VAL A 81 -6.09 15.87 -2.02
C VAL A 81 -6.67 14.66 -2.74
N LEU A 82 -6.89 13.59 -2.01
CA LEU A 82 -7.62 12.44 -2.49
C LEU A 82 -9.10 12.65 -2.18
N TYR A 83 -9.92 12.82 -3.23
CA TYR A 83 -11.37 13.04 -3.12
C TYR A 83 -12.20 11.76 -3.12
N LYS A 84 -11.54 10.62 -3.21
CA LYS A 84 -12.16 9.29 -3.29
C LYS A 84 -11.66 8.42 -2.15
N GLU A 85 -12.39 7.34 -1.87
CA GLU A 85 -11.95 6.33 -0.89
C GLU A 85 -10.68 5.59 -1.30
N SER A 86 -10.37 5.59 -2.59
CA SER A 86 -9.15 4.98 -3.11
C SER A 86 -8.59 5.79 -4.27
N GLY A 87 -7.28 5.67 -4.48
CA GLY A 87 -6.61 6.35 -5.59
C GLY A 87 -5.16 5.92 -5.74
N VAL A 88 -4.54 6.44 -6.77
CA VAL A 88 -3.15 6.17 -7.13
C VAL A 88 -2.31 7.43 -6.95
N ILE A 89 -1.19 7.29 -6.28
CA ILE A 89 -0.11 8.27 -6.28
C ILE A 89 0.84 7.92 -7.43
N GLY A 90 1.21 8.91 -8.22
CA GLY A 90 2.17 8.67 -9.27
C GLY A 90 2.52 9.94 -10.06
N ARG A 91 3.12 9.75 -11.22
CA ARG A 91 3.36 10.83 -12.17
C ARG A 91 2.70 10.53 -13.53
N GLN A 92 2.19 11.55 -14.16
CA GLN A 92 1.70 11.43 -15.53
C GLN A 92 2.87 11.18 -16.49
N SER A 93 2.62 10.40 -17.52
CA SER A 93 3.57 10.17 -18.62
C SER A 93 2.93 10.56 -19.94
N ILE A 94 3.72 11.20 -20.80
CA ILE A 94 3.31 11.54 -22.17
C ILE A 94 2.98 10.23 -22.90
N GLY A 95 1.81 10.14 -23.52
CA GLY A 95 1.34 8.95 -24.24
C GLY A 95 0.65 7.89 -23.39
N ASN A 96 0.47 8.10 -22.10
CA ASN A 96 -0.33 7.22 -21.27
C ASN A 96 -1.66 7.90 -20.90
N SER A 97 -2.78 7.22 -21.17
CA SER A 97 -4.13 7.72 -20.88
C SER A 97 -4.48 7.70 -19.39
N ILE A 98 -3.73 6.95 -18.58
CA ILE A 98 -4.00 6.79 -17.16
C ILE A 98 -3.32 7.93 -16.41
N ARG A 99 -4.14 8.75 -15.73
CA ARG A 99 -3.67 9.78 -14.81
C ARG A 99 -3.77 9.28 -13.39
N PRO A 100 -2.73 9.45 -12.56
CA PRO A 100 -2.85 9.18 -11.13
C PRO A 100 -3.82 10.17 -10.48
N ASP A 101 -4.54 9.75 -9.44
CA ASP A 101 -5.44 10.62 -8.67
C ASP A 101 -4.65 11.71 -7.93
N ILE A 102 -3.46 11.35 -7.47
CA ILE A 102 -2.46 12.26 -6.90
C ILE A 102 -1.29 12.33 -7.87
N ASP A 103 -1.32 13.35 -8.73
CA ASP A 103 -0.31 13.57 -9.77
C ASP A 103 0.83 14.45 -9.27
N LEU A 104 1.99 13.86 -9.13
CA LEU A 104 3.22 14.51 -8.64
C LEU A 104 4.13 15.03 -9.76
N THR A 105 3.68 15.02 -11.01
CA THR A 105 4.48 15.42 -12.19
C THR A 105 5.09 16.81 -12.06
N GLY A 106 4.40 17.74 -11.43
CA GLY A 106 4.86 19.13 -11.27
C GLY A 106 5.80 19.37 -10.09
N LEU A 107 6.26 18.33 -9.40
CA LEU A 107 7.23 18.48 -8.33
C LEU A 107 8.67 18.44 -8.86
N PRO A 108 9.61 19.14 -8.19
CA PRO A 108 11.04 18.90 -8.42
C PRO A 108 11.37 17.42 -8.23
N ASN A 109 12.25 16.87 -9.07
CA ASN A 109 12.66 15.47 -9.03
C ASN A 109 11.55 14.44 -9.28
N ALA A 110 10.40 14.83 -9.86
CA ALA A 110 9.30 13.90 -10.16
C ALA A 110 9.72 12.71 -11.05
N GLY A 111 10.86 12.79 -11.71
CA GLY A 111 11.41 11.70 -12.52
C GLY A 111 11.66 10.39 -11.76
N ILE A 112 11.88 10.45 -10.45
CA ILE A 112 12.08 9.28 -9.58
C ILE A 112 10.76 8.56 -9.25
N ILE A 113 9.62 9.24 -9.45
CA ILE A 113 8.29 8.69 -9.16
C ILE A 113 7.86 7.77 -10.29
N SER A 114 7.38 6.58 -9.96
CA SER A 114 6.74 5.67 -10.92
C SER A 114 5.42 6.26 -11.42
N ARG A 115 4.95 5.82 -12.60
CA ARG A 115 3.63 6.22 -13.13
C ARG A 115 2.50 5.79 -12.19
N THR A 116 2.56 4.57 -11.73
CA THR A 116 1.85 4.04 -10.57
C THR A 116 2.91 3.82 -9.49
N HIS A 117 2.93 4.67 -8.46
CA HIS A 117 3.96 4.60 -7.43
C HIS A 117 3.43 3.91 -6.18
N ALA A 118 2.24 4.27 -5.74
CA ALA A 118 1.57 3.65 -4.62
C ALA A 118 0.05 3.71 -4.79
N HIS A 119 -0.63 2.77 -4.18
CA HIS A 119 -2.09 2.75 -4.07
C HIS A 119 -2.50 3.22 -2.68
N LEU A 120 -3.54 4.03 -2.63
CA LEU A 120 -4.19 4.50 -1.41
C LEU A 120 -5.60 3.95 -1.35
N TYR A 121 -6.07 3.55 -0.18
CA TYR A 121 -7.47 3.22 0.03
C TYR A 121 -7.87 3.38 1.50
N TRP A 122 -9.15 3.65 1.74
CA TRP A 122 -9.73 3.67 3.07
C TRP A 122 -10.08 2.26 3.52
N ASP A 123 -9.54 1.83 4.64
CA ASP A 123 -9.91 0.57 5.28
C ASP A 123 -10.94 0.83 6.36
N VAL A 124 -12.19 0.40 6.11
CA VAL A 124 -13.32 0.61 7.02
C VAL A 124 -13.13 -0.13 8.35
N ALA A 125 -12.49 -1.31 8.32
CA ALA A 125 -12.29 -2.11 9.52
C ALA A 125 -11.23 -1.50 10.44
N GLN A 126 -10.16 -0.94 9.85
CA GLN A 126 -9.10 -0.27 10.60
C GLN A 126 -9.36 1.22 10.83
N LYS A 127 -10.38 1.78 10.17
CA LYS A 127 -10.70 3.22 10.17
C LYS A 127 -9.46 4.06 9.85
N ALA A 128 -8.71 3.65 8.84
CA ALA A 128 -7.48 4.28 8.43
C ALA A 128 -7.32 4.26 6.91
N TYR A 129 -6.67 5.28 6.37
CA TYR A 129 -6.13 5.18 5.03
C TYR A 129 -4.93 4.24 5.03
N MET A 130 -4.89 3.38 4.04
CA MET A 130 -3.79 2.45 3.81
C MET A 130 -3.00 2.88 2.59
N ILE A 131 -1.67 2.71 2.65
CA ILE A 131 -0.79 2.86 1.50
C ILE A 131 -0.15 1.51 1.16
N VAL A 132 -0.12 1.20 -0.14
CA VAL A 132 0.55 0.02 -0.70
C VAL A 132 1.57 0.50 -1.73
N ASP A 133 2.84 0.30 -1.48
CA ASP A 133 3.90 0.62 -2.45
C ASP A 133 3.88 -0.33 -3.64
N ASP A 134 3.96 0.21 -4.86
CA ASP A 134 4.14 -0.53 -6.12
C ASP A 134 5.25 0.09 -6.99
N SER A 135 6.12 0.84 -6.36
CA SER A 135 7.14 1.62 -7.04
C SER A 135 8.39 0.80 -7.41
N ARG A 136 9.23 1.41 -8.24
CA ARG A 136 10.58 0.88 -8.54
C ARG A 136 11.63 1.33 -7.53
N ASN A 137 11.46 2.54 -7.00
CA ASN A 137 12.46 3.20 -6.18
C ASN A 137 12.12 3.15 -4.68
N GLY A 138 11.03 2.45 -4.31
CA GLY A 138 10.56 2.31 -2.95
C GLY A 138 9.82 3.53 -2.40
N SER A 139 9.09 3.30 -1.33
CA SER A 139 8.47 4.33 -0.50
C SER A 139 8.86 4.12 0.95
N TYR A 140 8.90 5.19 1.72
CA TYR A 140 9.24 5.15 3.13
C TYR A 140 8.17 5.88 3.93
N LEU A 141 7.76 5.29 5.04
CA LEU A 141 6.85 5.90 6.00
C LEU A 141 7.59 6.13 7.32
N ASN A 142 7.71 7.38 7.74
CA ASN A 142 8.46 7.76 8.93
C ASN A 142 9.88 7.17 8.95
N ASN A 143 10.59 7.26 7.82
CA ASN A 143 11.93 6.72 7.55
C ASN A 143 12.02 5.18 7.51
N ASN A 144 10.90 4.44 7.59
CA ASN A 144 10.89 2.99 7.45
C ASN A 144 10.50 2.61 6.03
N LEU A 145 11.30 1.78 5.38
CA LEU A 145 11.01 1.28 4.04
C LEU A 145 9.71 0.47 4.04
N LEU A 146 8.81 0.81 3.14
CA LEU A 146 7.60 0.03 2.90
C LEU A 146 7.94 -1.18 2.02
N PHE A 147 7.43 -2.33 2.39
CA PHE A 147 7.55 -3.51 1.54
C PHE A 147 6.52 -3.45 0.43
N ARG A 148 6.98 -3.66 -0.79
CA ARG A 148 6.13 -3.62 -1.98
C ARG A 148 4.95 -4.58 -1.86
N GLY A 149 3.74 -4.09 -2.17
CA GLY A 149 2.51 -4.87 -2.11
C GLY A 149 1.95 -5.12 -0.70
N VAL A 150 2.61 -4.59 0.35
CA VAL A 150 2.14 -4.70 1.73
C VAL A 150 1.43 -3.42 2.14
N PRO A 151 0.20 -3.50 2.70
CA PRO A 151 -0.52 -2.33 3.18
C PRO A 151 0.02 -1.83 4.52
N TYR A 152 0.15 -0.50 4.64
CA TYR A 152 0.54 0.20 5.86
C TYR A 152 -0.45 1.31 6.17
N PRO A 153 -0.90 1.44 7.43
CA PRO A 153 -1.81 2.51 7.82
C PRO A 153 -1.10 3.87 7.81
N LEU A 154 -1.82 4.89 7.37
CA LEU A 154 -1.40 6.29 7.41
C LEU A 154 -2.07 7.01 8.57
N SER A 155 -1.28 7.73 9.34
CA SER A 155 -1.72 8.58 10.42
C SER A 155 -1.52 10.07 10.09
N HIS A 156 -2.26 10.93 10.76
CA HIS A 156 -2.04 12.37 10.64
C HIS A 156 -0.61 12.74 11.06
N SER A 157 0.03 13.62 10.30
CA SER A 157 1.41 14.05 10.45
C SER A 157 2.49 13.03 10.06
N ASP A 158 2.13 11.85 9.56
CA ASP A 158 3.11 10.92 9.01
C ASP A 158 3.91 11.57 7.87
N LYS A 159 5.18 11.18 7.78
CA LYS A 159 6.07 11.57 6.69
C LYS A 159 6.18 10.45 5.67
N LEU A 160 5.62 10.67 4.50
CA LEU A 160 5.70 9.77 3.37
C LEU A 160 6.81 10.27 2.42
N GLN A 161 7.84 9.47 2.24
CA GLN A 161 8.92 9.72 1.31
C GLN A 161 8.78 8.78 0.12
N LEU A 162 8.85 9.32 -1.10
CA LEU A 162 8.72 8.55 -2.33
C LEU A 162 10.05 8.55 -3.08
N GLY A 163 10.54 7.33 -3.38
CA GLY A 163 11.85 7.11 -3.97
C GLY A 163 12.98 7.23 -2.95
N GLN A 164 14.18 6.96 -3.43
CA GLN A 164 15.39 7.04 -2.63
C GLN A 164 15.81 8.51 -2.38
N ASP A 165 16.73 8.71 -1.47
CA ASP A 165 17.42 9.99 -1.18
C ASP A 165 16.54 11.11 -0.58
N GLY A 166 15.30 10.83 -0.17
CA GLY A 166 14.44 11.83 0.47
C GLY A 166 14.07 13.03 -0.40
N LEU A 167 14.16 12.89 -1.73
CA LEU A 167 13.95 13.99 -2.66
C LEU A 167 12.49 14.44 -2.75
N ILE A 168 11.56 13.54 -2.50
CA ILE A 168 10.13 13.86 -2.45
C ILE A 168 9.58 13.40 -1.11
N CYS A 169 9.30 14.37 -0.25
CA CYS A 169 8.70 14.16 1.05
C CYS A 169 7.33 14.83 1.11
N LEU A 170 6.34 14.07 1.54
CA LEU A 170 4.97 14.48 1.70
C LEU A 170 4.55 14.27 3.16
N GLN A 171 3.90 15.26 3.74
CA GLN A 171 3.27 15.12 5.06
C GLN A 171 1.81 14.70 4.87
N VAL A 172 1.39 13.71 5.63
CA VAL A 172 0.00 13.23 5.65
C VAL A 172 -0.84 14.14 6.53
N GLU A 173 -1.93 14.66 5.99
CA GLU A 173 -2.95 15.40 6.74
C GLU A 173 -4.30 14.69 6.57
N LEU A 174 -4.91 14.29 7.67
CA LEU A 174 -6.28 13.75 7.71
C LEU A 174 -7.20 14.87 8.17
N MET A 175 -8.13 15.25 7.29
CA MET A 175 -9.07 16.34 7.53
C MET A 175 -10.45 15.75 7.79
N TYR A 176 -10.94 15.90 9.01
CA TYR A 176 -12.29 15.51 9.37
C TYR A 176 -13.24 16.67 9.08
N THR A 177 -14.28 16.41 8.31
CA THR A 177 -15.33 17.40 8.10
C THR A 177 -16.18 17.44 9.37
N SER A 178 -16.11 18.53 10.11
CA SER A 178 -17.07 18.76 11.20
C SER A 178 -18.43 19.01 10.57
N VAL A 179 -19.42 18.19 10.92
CA VAL A 179 -20.83 18.41 10.60
C VAL A 179 -21.42 19.42 11.56
#